data_12c9b54dec61cefa1199a41484ba4204
#
_entry.id   12c9b54dec61cefa1199a41484ba4204
#
_cell.length_a   1.000
_cell.length_b   1.000
_cell.length_c   1.000
_cell.angle_alpha   90.00
_cell.angle_beta   90.00
_cell.angle_gamma   90.00
#
_symmetry.space_group_name_H-M   'P 1'
#
loop_
_entity.id
_entity.type
_entity.pdbx_description
1 polymer ?
#
loop_
_entity_poly.entity_id
_entity_poly.type
_entity_poly.pdbx_seq_one_letter_code
_entity_poly.pdbx_strand_id
1 'polypeptide(L)'
;EALSNGVCSLNAGEDKLTFSAIGSLSENDYLKVTATGDAHALTAAVTAIFAQGAMQVLIGTKSLLGEGWDSPCINSLILASFVGSFMLSNQMRGRAIRVWKEDPNKTSNIWHLVCLKPRKEVQQNPEDTISEDYTLLCRRMEQFLGLHYTEDTIENGIDRLSIIRSPFTKSNAASMNRKMLALSQKRSE
;
A
#
# COMPACT_ATOMS: atom_id res chain seq x y z
N GLU A 1 -24.07 6.21 3.97
CA GLU A 1 -25.07 5.21 3.53
C GLU A 1 -24.44 3.81 3.37
N ALA A 2 -23.37 3.64 2.57
CA ALA A 2 -22.74 2.33 2.36
C ALA A 2 -22.26 1.69 3.68
N LEU A 3 -21.67 2.44 4.60
CA LEU A 3 -21.25 1.97 5.92
C LEU A 3 -22.45 1.61 6.79
N SER A 4 -23.50 2.42 6.80
CA SER A 4 -24.72 2.16 7.55
C SER A 4 -25.42 0.89 7.05
N ASN A 5 -25.55 0.74 5.74
CA ASN A 5 -26.16 -0.43 5.11
C ASN A 5 -25.31 -1.70 5.30
N GLY A 6 -23.98 -1.56 5.22
CA GLY A 6 -23.04 -2.68 5.44
C GLY A 6 -23.10 -3.21 6.87
N VAL A 7 -23.19 -2.34 7.86
CA VAL A 7 -23.36 -2.76 9.26
C VAL A 7 -24.70 -3.44 9.50
N CYS A 8 -25.77 -2.92 8.91
CA CYS A 8 -27.08 -3.56 8.95
C CYS A 8 -27.07 -4.97 8.32
N SER A 9 -26.29 -5.16 7.24
CA SER A 9 -26.20 -6.46 6.54
C SER A 9 -25.37 -7.50 7.29
N LEU A 10 -24.44 -7.06 8.16
CA LEU A 10 -23.55 -7.96 8.89
C LEU A 10 -24.16 -8.51 10.19
N ASN A 11 -25.41 -8.17 10.52
CA ASN A 11 -26.01 -8.51 11.82
C ASN A 11 -25.05 -8.23 13.00
N ALA A 12 -24.23 -7.21 12.85
CA ALA A 12 -23.38 -6.75 13.92
C ALA A 12 -24.29 -6.26 15.02
N GLY A 13 -24.59 -7.12 16.00
CA GLY A 13 -25.55 -6.98 17.06
C GLY A 13 -25.67 -5.55 17.62
N GLU A 14 -26.08 -5.31 18.79
CA GLU A 14 -26.41 -4.03 19.44
C GLU A 14 -25.43 -2.85 19.24
N ASP A 15 -24.37 -2.99 18.42
CA ASP A 15 -23.38 -1.98 18.13
C ASP A 15 -23.95 -0.86 17.25
N LYS A 16 -24.13 0.29 17.88
CA LYS A 16 -24.61 1.49 17.19
C LYS A 16 -23.44 2.27 16.60
N LEU A 17 -23.49 2.49 15.28
CA LEU A 17 -22.61 3.47 14.63
C LEU A 17 -23.19 4.86 14.80
N THR A 18 -22.33 5.78 15.21
CA THR A 18 -22.64 7.20 15.25
C THR A 18 -21.80 7.95 14.24
N PHE A 19 -22.44 8.83 13.49
CA PHE A 19 -21.81 9.68 12.48
C PHE A 19 -21.83 11.11 12.97
N SER A 20 -20.69 11.78 12.95
CA SER A 20 -20.55 13.18 13.31
C SER A 20 -19.68 13.93 12.31
N ALA A 21 -19.97 15.20 12.08
CA ALA A 21 -19.14 16.06 11.26
C ALA A 21 -17.78 16.32 11.92
N ILE A 22 -16.75 16.53 11.11
CA ILE A 22 -15.42 16.93 11.58
C ILE A 22 -15.36 18.46 11.49
N GLY A 23 -15.34 19.13 12.62
CA GLY A 23 -15.61 20.55 12.80
C GLY A 23 -14.75 21.59 12.04
N SER A 24 -13.75 21.19 11.26
CA SER A 24 -12.91 22.09 10.44
C SER A 24 -12.92 21.77 8.95
N LEU A 25 -13.59 20.72 8.55
CA LEU A 25 -13.73 20.28 7.16
C LEU A 25 -15.17 20.55 6.70
N SER A 26 -15.39 20.82 5.41
CA SER A 26 -16.73 21.09 4.90
C SER A 26 -17.69 19.96 5.30
N GLU A 27 -18.84 20.32 5.82
CA GLU A 27 -19.79 19.38 6.46
C GLU A 27 -20.23 18.20 5.58
N ASN A 28 -20.00 18.28 4.26
CA ASN A 28 -20.42 17.26 3.32
C ASN A 28 -19.34 16.31 2.85
N ASP A 29 -18.05 16.57 3.15
CA ASP A 29 -16.96 15.83 2.54
C ASP A 29 -16.41 14.72 3.45
N TYR A 30 -16.52 14.87 4.78
CA TYR A 30 -15.92 13.96 5.73
C TYR A 30 -16.83 13.70 6.93
N LEU A 31 -16.94 12.43 7.31
CA LEU A 31 -17.70 12.01 8.49
C LEU A 31 -16.78 11.23 9.43
N LYS A 32 -16.84 11.57 10.71
CA LYS A 32 -16.29 10.74 11.77
C LYS A 32 -17.29 9.64 12.12
N VAL A 33 -16.88 8.39 12.01
CA VAL A 33 -17.66 7.24 12.40
C VAL A 33 -17.10 6.67 13.70
N THR A 34 -17.95 6.51 14.70
CA THR A 34 -17.61 5.85 15.96
C THR A 34 -18.56 4.69 16.20
N ALA A 35 -18.02 3.57 16.67
CA ALA A 35 -18.83 2.44 17.13
C ALA A 35 -18.91 2.48 18.65
N THR A 36 -20.10 2.25 19.19
CA THR A 36 -20.31 1.97 20.60
C THR A 36 -20.29 0.46 20.76
N GLY A 37 -19.20 -0.09 21.34
CA GLY A 37 -19.00 -1.53 21.48
C GLY A 37 -17.58 -1.95 21.13
N ASP A 38 -17.41 -3.11 20.52
CA ASP A 38 -16.10 -3.65 20.17
C ASP A 38 -15.53 -2.96 18.94
N ALA A 39 -14.31 -2.43 19.07
CA ALA A 39 -13.56 -1.86 17.94
C ALA A 39 -13.34 -2.85 16.78
N HIS A 40 -13.35 -4.15 17.07
CA HIS A 40 -13.26 -5.20 16.06
C HIS A 40 -14.50 -5.25 15.15
N ALA A 41 -15.68 -4.94 15.66
CA ALA A 41 -16.91 -4.91 14.87
C ALA A 41 -16.85 -3.84 13.77
N LEU A 42 -16.35 -2.64 14.09
CA LEU A 42 -16.15 -1.59 13.09
C LEU A 42 -15.14 -2.00 12.02
N THR A 43 -14.01 -2.59 12.42
CA THR A 43 -13.00 -3.06 11.48
C THR A 43 -13.55 -4.14 10.56
N ALA A 44 -14.31 -5.08 11.08
CA ALA A 44 -14.96 -6.13 10.30
C ALA A 44 -15.98 -5.57 9.31
N ALA A 45 -16.80 -4.60 9.73
CA ALA A 45 -17.77 -3.93 8.86
C ALA A 45 -17.10 -3.17 7.71
N VAL A 46 -16.07 -2.38 8.02
CA VAL A 46 -15.29 -1.64 7.01
C VAL A 46 -14.64 -2.61 6.03
N THR A 47 -14.08 -3.71 6.52
CA THR A 47 -13.44 -4.73 5.68
C THR A 47 -14.44 -5.41 4.74
N ALA A 48 -15.64 -5.72 5.22
CA ALA A 48 -16.68 -6.33 4.39
C ALA A 48 -17.17 -5.38 3.29
N ILE A 49 -17.37 -4.11 3.61
CA ILE A 49 -17.76 -3.08 2.63
C ILE A 49 -16.67 -2.87 1.57
N PHE A 50 -15.41 -2.90 2.01
CA PHE A 50 -14.27 -2.85 1.10
C PHE A 50 -14.22 -4.06 0.17
N ALA A 51 -14.45 -5.27 0.69
CA ALA A 51 -14.49 -6.49 -0.10
C ALA A 51 -15.64 -6.52 -1.12
N GLN A 52 -16.76 -5.86 -0.81
CA GLN A 52 -17.89 -5.70 -1.73
C GLN A 52 -17.65 -4.65 -2.82
N GLY A 53 -16.51 -3.93 -2.78
CA GLY A 53 -16.18 -2.90 -3.75
C GLY A 53 -16.89 -1.55 -3.55
N ALA A 54 -17.68 -1.39 -2.49
CA ALA A 54 -18.32 -0.11 -2.17
C ALA A 54 -17.34 0.96 -1.70
N MET A 55 -16.16 0.55 -1.22
CA MET A 55 -14.99 1.41 -0.99
C MET A 55 -13.83 0.94 -1.86
N GLN A 56 -13.20 1.86 -2.58
CA GLN A 56 -12.06 1.55 -3.46
C GLN A 56 -10.71 1.76 -2.77
N VAL A 57 -10.64 2.61 -1.76
CA VAL A 57 -9.40 2.94 -1.05
C VAL A 57 -9.63 2.84 0.44
N LEU A 58 -8.78 2.08 1.12
CA LEU A 58 -8.75 1.98 2.57
C LEU A 58 -7.37 2.47 3.06
N ILE A 59 -7.37 3.46 3.95
CA ILE A 59 -6.17 4.00 4.55
C ILE A 59 -6.20 3.68 6.04
N GLY A 60 -5.16 3.06 6.54
CA GLY A 60 -5.06 2.71 7.95
C GLY A 60 -3.65 2.77 8.49
N THR A 61 -3.55 2.78 9.79
CA THR A 61 -2.27 2.68 10.48
C THR A 61 -1.72 1.25 10.40
N LYS A 62 -0.41 1.13 10.58
CA LYS A 62 0.27 -0.16 10.69
C LYS A 62 -0.33 -1.06 11.78
N SER A 63 -0.76 -0.49 12.90
CA SER A 63 -1.40 -1.26 13.98
C SER A 63 -2.76 -1.80 13.57
N LEU A 64 -3.55 -1.02 12.84
CA LEU A 64 -4.89 -1.40 12.43
C LEU A 64 -4.89 -2.43 11.29
N LEU A 65 -4.05 -2.19 10.27
CA LEU A 65 -3.97 -3.05 9.08
C LEU A 65 -2.79 -4.03 9.14
N GLY A 66 -2.01 -4.00 10.23
CA GLY A 66 -0.81 -4.81 10.44
C GLY A 66 -1.11 -6.21 10.98
N GLU A 67 -1.54 -6.39 12.20
CA GLU A 67 -1.78 -7.69 12.82
C GLU A 67 -3.27 -8.04 12.84
N GLY A 68 -3.59 -9.31 12.56
CA GLY A 68 -4.98 -9.82 12.65
C GLY A 68 -5.94 -9.37 11.54
N TRP A 69 -5.61 -8.35 10.75
CA TRP A 69 -6.48 -7.91 9.66
C TRP A 69 -6.30 -8.78 8.42
N ASP A 70 -7.39 -9.23 7.83
CA ASP A 70 -7.40 -10.05 6.62
C ASP A 70 -8.41 -9.54 5.60
N SER A 71 -7.93 -9.30 4.38
CA SER A 71 -8.74 -8.85 3.26
C SER A 71 -8.14 -9.34 1.94
N PRO A 72 -8.47 -10.58 1.53
CA PRO A 72 -7.90 -11.18 0.32
C PRO A 72 -8.24 -10.46 -0.99
N CYS A 73 -9.27 -9.61 -0.99
CA CYS A 73 -9.67 -8.82 -2.17
C CYS A 73 -8.68 -7.71 -2.55
N ILE A 74 -7.65 -7.43 -1.72
CA ILE A 74 -6.68 -6.37 -2.00
C ILE A 74 -5.89 -6.71 -3.28
N ASN A 75 -5.93 -5.81 -4.24
CA ASN A 75 -5.16 -5.88 -5.49
C ASN A 75 -4.04 -4.82 -5.56
N SER A 76 -4.02 -3.87 -4.64
CA SER A 76 -2.96 -2.87 -4.56
C SER A 76 -2.66 -2.53 -3.09
N LEU A 77 -1.42 -2.69 -2.69
CA LEU A 77 -0.94 -2.31 -1.36
C LEU A 77 0.09 -1.20 -1.49
N ILE A 78 -0.16 -0.06 -0.85
CA ILE A 78 0.76 1.07 -0.82
C ILE A 78 1.36 1.20 0.57
N LEU A 79 2.65 0.95 0.68
CA LEU A 79 3.44 1.14 1.90
C LEU A 79 3.96 2.59 1.93
N ALA A 80 3.14 3.48 2.48
CA ALA A 80 3.42 4.92 2.51
C ALA A 80 4.36 5.34 3.63
N SER A 81 4.51 4.54 4.67
CA SER A 81 5.41 4.81 5.77
C SER A 81 6.55 3.79 5.82
N PHE A 82 7.65 4.22 6.40
CA PHE A 82 8.78 3.34 6.66
C PHE A 82 8.40 2.19 7.59
N VAL A 83 8.60 0.97 7.13
CA VAL A 83 8.46 -0.24 7.92
C VAL A 83 9.87 -0.79 8.18
N GLY A 84 10.42 -0.51 9.36
CA GLY A 84 11.80 -0.89 9.71
C GLY A 84 12.03 -2.39 9.84
N SER A 85 10.97 -3.18 10.06
CA SER A 85 11.05 -4.63 10.20
C SER A 85 10.78 -5.34 8.88
N PHE A 86 11.72 -6.18 8.45
CA PHE A 86 11.55 -7.08 7.31
C PHE A 86 10.34 -8.01 7.48
N MET A 87 10.21 -8.62 8.66
CA MET A 87 9.11 -9.54 8.97
C MET A 87 7.75 -8.87 8.80
N LEU A 88 7.59 -7.66 9.35
CA LEU A 88 6.33 -6.93 9.25
C LEU A 88 6.03 -6.49 7.81
N SER A 89 7.05 -6.06 7.06
CA SER A 89 6.92 -5.76 5.64
C SER A 89 6.42 -6.98 4.86
N ASN A 90 6.95 -8.17 5.16
CA ASN A 90 6.52 -9.42 4.53
C ASN A 90 5.10 -9.83 4.93
N GLN A 91 4.72 -9.63 6.18
CA GLN A 91 3.35 -9.89 6.61
C GLN A 91 2.34 -9.00 5.86
N MET A 92 2.63 -7.73 5.70
CA MET A 92 1.78 -6.80 4.95
C MET A 92 1.71 -7.17 3.47
N ARG A 93 2.85 -7.51 2.85
CA ARG A 93 2.90 -7.99 1.46
C ARG A 93 2.12 -9.29 1.28
N GLY A 94 2.31 -10.23 2.21
CA GLY A 94 1.63 -11.52 2.20
C GLY A 94 0.10 -11.42 2.16
N ARG A 95 -0.47 -10.33 2.65
CA ARG A 95 -1.92 -10.09 2.57
C ARG A 95 -2.38 -9.69 1.18
N ALA A 96 -1.63 -8.85 0.51
CA ALA A 96 -1.96 -8.44 -0.85
C ALA A 96 -1.89 -9.61 -1.85
N ILE A 97 -0.95 -10.55 -1.65
CA ILE A 97 -0.75 -11.68 -2.56
C ILE A 97 -1.63 -12.91 -2.24
N ARG A 98 -2.52 -12.83 -1.25
CA ARG A 98 -3.45 -13.94 -0.94
C ARG A 98 -4.38 -14.22 -2.11
N VAL A 99 -4.63 -15.52 -2.33
CA VAL A 99 -5.65 -15.95 -3.26
C VAL A 99 -7.01 -15.51 -2.76
N TRP A 100 -7.79 -14.92 -3.64
CA TRP A 100 -9.18 -14.56 -3.38
C TRP A 100 -10.10 -15.51 -4.14
N LYS A 101 -11.01 -16.15 -3.40
CA LYS A 101 -11.88 -17.20 -3.96
C LYS A 101 -12.83 -16.68 -5.06
N GLU A 102 -13.22 -15.41 -4.95
CA GLU A 102 -14.13 -14.76 -5.91
C GLU A 102 -13.42 -14.34 -7.19
N ASP A 103 -12.10 -14.15 -7.14
CA ASP A 103 -11.25 -13.89 -8.29
C ASP A 103 -9.93 -14.67 -8.19
N PRO A 104 -9.91 -15.92 -8.65
CA PRO A 104 -8.71 -16.76 -8.62
C PRO A 104 -7.54 -16.22 -9.47
N ASN A 105 -7.84 -15.35 -10.44
CA ASN A 105 -6.84 -14.74 -11.33
C ASN A 105 -6.37 -13.36 -10.81
N LYS A 106 -6.79 -12.99 -9.62
CA LYS A 106 -6.37 -11.72 -9.00
C LYS A 106 -4.85 -11.57 -9.00
N THR A 107 -4.38 -10.47 -9.53
CA THR A 107 -3.01 -10.01 -9.40
C THR A 107 -2.90 -8.87 -8.39
N SER A 108 -1.71 -8.67 -7.83
CA SER A 108 -1.53 -7.64 -6.81
C SER A 108 -0.26 -6.85 -7.01
N ASN A 109 -0.37 -5.54 -6.92
CA ASN A 109 0.75 -4.61 -6.95
C ASN A 109 1.13 -4.18 -5.52
N ILE A 110 2.42 -4.21 -5.21
CA ILE A 110 2.95 -3.75 -3.92
C ILE A 110 3.87 -2.57 -4.18
N TRP A 111 3.44 -1.40 -3.71
CA TRP A 111 4.13 -0.14 -3.90
C TRP A 111 4.87 0.27 -2.63
N HIS A 112 6.17 0.46 -2.75
CA HIS A 112 6.99 1.07 -1.72
C HIS A 112 7.22 2.55 -2.08
N LEU A 113 6.69 3.46 -1.27
CA LEU A 113 6.95 4.87 -1.43
C LEU A 113 8.28 5.24 -0.76
N VAL A 114 9.07 6.04 -1.45
CA VAL A 114 10.40 6.46 -1.01
C VAL A 114 10.56 7.95 -1.25
N CYS A 115 11.00 8.67 -0.24
CA CYS A 115 11.41 10.06 -0.37
C CYS A 115 12.82 10.12 -0.95
N LEU A 116 13.00 10.81 -2.05
CA LEU A 116 14.30 11.06 -2.67
C LEU A 116 14.77 12.48 -2.39
N LYS A 117 16.08 12.69 -2.34
CA LYS A 117 16.69 14.02 -2.36
C LYS A 117 17.02 14.37 -3.83
N PRO A 118 16.22 15.19 -4.51
CA PRO A 118 16.50 15.51 -5.90
C PRO A 118 17.78 16.32 -6.01
N ARG A 119 18.65 15.93 -6.92
CA ARG A 119 19.87 16.67 -7.21
C ARG A 119 19.52 18.08 -7.67
N LYS A 120 20.10 19.08 -7.05
CA LYS A 120 20.17 20.43 -7.62
C LYS A 120 21.18 20.39 -8.76
N GLU A 121 20.91 21.04 -9.87
CA GLU A 121 21.67 20.95 -11.15
C GLU A 121 23.19 21.21 -11.05
N VAL A 122 23.66 21.64 -9.90
CA VAL A 122 25.05 22.11 -9.67
C VAL A 122 25.86 21.20 -8.72
N GLN A 123 25.30 20.15 -8.15
CA GLN A 123 26.01 19.33 -7.17
C GLN A 123 26.75 18.15 -7.81
N GLN A 124 28.01 17.98 -7.42
CA GLN A 124 29.03 17.18 -8.11
C GLN A 124 29.00 15.68 -7.79
N ASN A 125 28.40 15.22 -6.68
CA ASN A 125 28.41 13.82 -6.31
C ASN A 125 27.07 13.12 -6.52
N PRO A 126 27.02 12.01 -7.30
CA PRO A 126 25.80 11.22 -7.47
C PRO A 126 25.24 10.66 -6.16
N GLU A 127 26.11 10.36 -5.19
CA GLU A 127 25.73 9.80 -3.87
C GLU A 127 24.90 10.77 -3.03
N ASP A 128 25.04 12.08 -3.22
CA ASP A 128 24.25 13.09 -2.49
C ASP A 128 22.75 13.05 -2.82
N THR A 129 22.35 12.32 -3.85
CA THR A 129 20.95 12.13 -4.22
C THR A 129 20.29 10.94 -3.51
N ILE A 130 21.11 10.09 -2.87
CA ILE A 130 20.62 8.93 -2.15
C ILE A 130 20.08 9.39 -0.79
N SER A 131 18.80 9.16 -0.57
CA SER A 131 18.16 9.45 0.71
C SER A 131 18.33 8.27 1.66
N GLU A 132 18.18 8.53 2.95
CA GLU A 132 18.14 7.48 3.97
C GLU A 132 17.01 6.49 3.70
N ASP A 133 15.82 6.99 3.31
CA ASP A 133 14.68 6.19 2.90
C ASP A 133 15.00 5.21 1.78
N TYR A 134 15.72 5.68 0.77
CA TYR A 134 16.15 4.82 -0.35
C TYR A 134 17.15 3.76 0.10
N THR A 135 18.12 4.14 0.92
CA THR A 135 19.11 3.20 1.49
C THR A 135 18.43 2.09 2.29
N LEU A 136 17.46 2.47 3.11
CA LEU A 136 16.68 1.52 3.91
C LEU A 136 15.79 0.61 3.05
N LEU A 137 15.25 1.12 1.94
CA LEU A 137 14.54 0.28 0.97
C LEU A 137 15.48 -0.73 0.32
N CYS A 138 16.67 -0.32 -0.13
CA CYS A 138 17.65 -1.21 -0.73
C CYS A 138 18.03 -2.35 0.22
N ARG A 139 18.38 -2.04 1.46
CA ARG A 139 18.69 -3.05 2.49
C ARG A 139 17.56 -4.06 2.73
N ARG A 140 16.31 -3.62 2.66
CA ARG A 140 15.16 -4.53 2.78
C ARG A 140 15.01 -5.41 1.56
N MET A 141 15.24 -4.85 0.38
CA MET A 141 15.10 -5.58 -0.88
C MET A 141 16.22 -6.61 -1.10
N GLU A 142 17.40 -6.42 -0.51
CA GLU A 142 18.50 -7.41 -0.52
C GLU A 142 18.08 -8.80 0.02
N GLN A 143 17.08 -8.84 0.87
CA GLN A 143 16.52 -10.09 1.42
C GLN A 143 15.63 -10.86 0.42
N PHE A 144 15.31 -10.27 -0.73
CA PHE A 144 14.42 -10.87 -1.71
C PHE A 144 15.17 -11.34 -2.95
N LEU A 145 15.09 -12.64 -3.20
CA LEU A 145 15.49 -13.24 -4.47
C LEU A 145 14.32 -13.24 -5.46
N GLY A 146 14.62 -13.10 -6.72
CA GLY A 146 13.62 -13.24 -7.77
C GLY A 146 14.22 -13.12 -9.16
N LEU A 147 13.42 -13.46 -10.14
CA LEU A 147 13.81 -13.34 -11.54
C LEU A 147 14.03 -11.87 -11.90
N HIS A 148 15.11 -11.60 -12.63
CA HIS A 148 15.32 -10.30 -13.27
C HIS A 148 14.16 -10.01 -14.24
N TYR A 149 13.83 -8.73 -14.43
CA TYR A 149 12.65 -8.37 -15.22
C TYR A 149 12.79 -8.67 -16.72
N THR A 150 14.00 -8.55 -17.26
CA THR A 150 14.29 -8.67 -18.69
C THR A 150 15.29 -9.78 -19.02
N GLU A 151 15.98 -10.34 -18.05
CA GLU A 151 17.02 -11.35 -18.23
C GLU A 151 16.65 -12.66 -17.50
N ASP A 152 17.10 -13.78 -18.01
CA ASP A 152 16.86 -15.11 -17.40
C ASP A 152 17.81 -15.38 -16.23
N THR A 153 17.97 -14.40 -15.35
CA THR A 153 18.85 -14.47 -14.18
C THR A 153 18.05 -14.32 -12.88
N ILE A 154 18.54 -14.95 -11.82
CA ILE A 154 18.02 -14.75 -10.46
C ILE A 154 18.92 -13.73 -9.79
N GLU A 155 18.32 -12.65 -9.34
CA GLU A 155 18.99 -11.56 -8.65
C GLU A 155 18.32 -11.23 -7.34
N ASN A 156 19.03 -10.56 -6.46
CA ASN A 156 18.50 -10.03 -5.22
C ASN A 156 18.39 -8.51 -5.28
N GLY A 157 17.59 -7.98 -4.38
CA GLY A 157 17.49 -6.56 -4.16
C GLY A 157 16.72 -5.80 -5.23
N ILE A 158 16.95 -4.48 -5.23
CA ILE A 158 16.26 -3.53 -6.10
C ILE A 158 16.83 -3.54 -7.52
N ASP A 159 18.04 -4.05 -7.71
CA ASP A 159 18.74 -4.10 -9.00
C ASP A 159 18.03 -5.00 -10.02
N ARG A 160 17.20 -5.93 -9.55
CA ARG A 160 16.25 -6.68 -10.38
C ARG A 160 15.39 -5.76 -11.27
N LEU A 161 15.16 -4.52 -10.81
CA LEU A 161 14.42 -3.52 -11.52
C LEU A 161 15.41 -2.57 -12.20
N SER A 162 15.86 -2.89 -13.39
CA SER A 162 16.80 -2.09 -14.17
C SER A 162 16.40 -0.62 -14.39
N ILE A 163 15.16 -0.28 -14.03
CA ILE A 163 14.57 1.05 -14.19
C ILE A 163 15.03 2.03 -13.12
N ILE A 164 15.30 1.55 -11.90
CA ILE A 164 15.60 2.41 -10.75
C ILE A 164 17.10 2.54 -10.61
N ARG A 165 17.63 3.68 -11.02
CA ARG A 165 19.07 3.96 -11.01
C ARG A 165 19.38 5.38 -10.56
N SER A 166 20.37 5.51 -9.67
CA SER A 166 21.00 6.80 -9.33
C SER A 166 21.77 7.36 -10.54
N PRO A 167 21.98 8.69 -10.66
CA PRO A 167 21.53 9.74 -9.73
C PRO A 167 20.05 10.11 -9.92
N PHE A 168 19.40 10.52 -8.82
CA PHE A 168 18.00 10.92 -8.85
C PHE A 168 17.86 12.42 -9.10
N THR A 169 17.18 12.77 -10.19
CA THR A 169 16.74 14.14 -10.50
C THR A 169 15.21 14.17 -10.52
N LYS A 170 14.59 15.35 -10.45
CA LYS A 170 13.13 15.46 -10.55
C LYS A 170 12.60 14.84 -11.86
N SER A 171 13.31 15.07 -12.95
CA SER A 171 12.93 14.59 -14.29
C SER A 171 13.03 13.07 -14.40
N ASN A 172 14.19 12.48 -14.02
CA ASN A 172 14.35 11.03 -14.14
C ASN A 172 13.50 10.26 -13.13
N ALA A 173 13.30 10.75 -11.91
CA ALA A 173 12.40 10.14 -10.96
C ALA A 173 10.96 10.10 -11.49
N ALA A 174 10.48 11.18 -12.09
CA ALA A 174 9.15 11.20 -12.73
C ALA A 174 9.07 10.20 -13.91
N SER A 175 10.15 10.06 -14.68
CA SER A 175 10.23 9.07 -15.77
C SER A 175 10.23 7.64 -15.24
N MET A 176 10.99 7.35 -14.18
CA MET A 176 11.01 6.05 -13.51
C MET A 176 9.63 5.68 -13.00
N ASN A 177 8.95 6.59 -12.31
CA ASN A 177 7.59 6.36 -11.81
C ASN A 177 6.61 6.02 -12.93
N ARG A 178 6.64 6.75 -14.06
CA ARG A 178 5.79 6.44 -15.21
C ARG A 178 6.08 5.05 -15.78
N LYS A 179 7.35 4.67 -15.89
CA LYS A 179 7.74 3.33 -16.37
C LYS A 179 7.26 2.24 -15.42
N MET A 180 7.43 2.43 -14.12
CA MET A 180 6.95 1.47 -13.10
C MET A 180 5.44 1.30 -13.14
N LEU A 181 4.69 2.39 -13.29
CA LEU A 181 3.23 2.33 -13.46
C LEU A 181 2.82 1.55 -14.71
N ALA A 182 3.47 1.82 -15.85
CA ALA A 182 3.19 1.11 -17.09
C ALA A 182 3.51 -0.39 -17.00
N LEU A 183 4.59 -0.76 -16.29
CA LEU A 183 4.94 -2.16 -16.07
C LEU A 183 3.97 -2.87 -15.14
N SER A 184 3.45 -2.18 -14.12
CA SER A 184 2.47 -2.78 -13.21
C SER A 184 1.18 -3.18 -13.93
N GLN A 185 0.75 -2.39 -14.90
CA GLN A 185 -0.40 -2.70 -15.74
C GLN A 185 -0.17 -3.93 -16.63
N LYS A 186 1.01 -4.03 -17.26
CA LYS A 186 1.34 -5.16 -18.13
C LYS A 186 1.45 -6.51 -17.41
N ARG A 187 1.80 -6.49 -16.12
CA ARG A 187 1.91 -7.72 -15.32
C ARG A 187 0.58 -8.23 -14.79
N SER A 188 -0.46 -7.44 -14.93
CA SER A 188 -1.83 -7.85 -14.58
C SER A 188 -2.52 -8.61 -15.70
N GLU A 189 -1.91 -8.62 -16.89
CA GLU A 189 -2.35 -9.40 -18.04
C GLU A 189 -1.64 -10.76 -18.06
#